data_9e6730ab3527850e321a1ff1c53d2d6f
#
_entry.id   9e6730ab3527850e321a1ff1c53d2d6f
#
_cell.length_a   1.000
_cell.length_b   1.000
_cell.length_c   1.000
_cell.angle_alpha   90.00
_cell.angle_beta   90.00
_cell.angle_gamma   90.00
#
_symmetry.space_group_name_H-M   'P 1'
#
loop_
_entity.id
_entity.type
_entity.pdbx_description
1 polymer ?
#
loop_
_entity_poly.entity_id
_entity_poly.type
_entity_poly.pdbx_seq_one_letter_code
_entity_poly.pdbx_strand_id
1 'polypeptide(L)'
;LRFYARKCGIREYTLQEIYQMKELVFFSMEFDQILKPERFIDARFYNIHFSLLPKYRGMYTSALPILYGEKQSGVTLHRIDRGIDTGDIIAQKVIEIGEEDTSRDLYLECIEKGTQLVIEYMDVLLKGTESAIPQEKLGATYFGRNAIDYSNLQIDLRKTAYQIKNQIRAFCFPEYQYPKVFGKDIEKAVITNNKSLKAPGKVIMEENDY
;
A
#
# COMPACT_ATOMS: atom_id res chain seq x y z
N LEU A 1 -16.46 5.39 -6.05
CA LEU A 1 -15.95 6.66 -6.63
C LEU A 1 -16.94 7.22 -7.66
N ARG A 2 -17.34 6.50 -8.74
CA ARG A 2 -18.24 7.00 -9.80
C ARG A 2 -19.55 7.59 -9.27
N PHE A 3 -20.16 6.95 -8.27
CA PHE A 3 -21.38 7.48 -7.64
C PHE A 3 -21.18 8.89 -7.07
N TYR A 4 -20.08 9.10 -6.33
CA TYR A 4 -19.77 10.40 -5.75
C TYR A 4 -19.37 11.43 -6.81
N ALA A 5 -18.60 11.04 -7.83
CA ALA A 5 -18.24 11.91 -8.94
C ALA A 5 -19.52 12.47 -9.62
N ARG A 6 -20.49 11.62 -9.95
CA ARG A 6 -21.76 12.03 -10.52
C ARG A 6 -22.56 12.93 -9.59
N LYS A 7 -22.64 12.60 -8.31
CA LYS A 7 -23.31 13.42 -7.29
C LYS A 7 -22.71 14.83 -7.19
N CYS A 8 -21.40 14.95 -7.37
CA CYS A 8 -20.66 16.21 -7.32
C CYS A 8 -20.57 16.91 -8.69
N GLY A 9 -21.20 16.39 -9.74
CA GLY A 9 -21.13 16.96 -11.09
C GLY A 9 -19.75 16.83 -11.75
N ILE A 10 -18.90 15.92 -11.25
CA ILE A 10 -17.56 15.67 -11.83
C ILE A 10 -17.72 14.83 -13.08
N ARG A 11 -17.21 15.34 -14.19
CA ARG A 11 -17.27 14.65 -15.48
C ARG A 11 -16.30 13.47 -15.51
N GLU A 12 -16.77 12.33 -15.98
CA GLU A 12 -15.96 11.13 -16.22
C GLU A 12 -15.36 11.19 -17.63
N TYR A 13 -14.09 10.79 -17.76
CA TYR A 13 -13.36 10.68 -19.02
C TYR A 13 -12.69 9.32 -19.11
N THR A 14 -12.54 8.80 -20.32
CA THR A 14 -11.67 7.67 -20.61
C THR A 14 -10.23 8.16 -20.82
N LEU A 15 -9.24 7.25 -20.69
CA LEU A 15 -7.85 7.58 -21.01
C LEU A 15 -7.68 8.10 -22.43
N GLN A 16 -8.43 7.56 -23.40
CA GLN A 16 -8.35 7.98 -24.81
C GLN A 16 -8.80 9.43 -25.00
N GLU A 17 -9.85 9.86 -24.28
CA GLU A 17 -10.34 11.23 -24.36
C GLU A 17 -9.32 12.24 -23.80
N ILE A 18 -8.61 11.88 -22.72
CA ILE A 18 -7.67 12.79 -22.08
C ILE A 18 -6.29 12.86 -22.75
N TYR A 19 -5.93 11.92 -23.63
CA TYR A 19 -4.64 11.95 -24.34
C TYR A 19 -4.44 13.23 -25.16
N GLN A 20 -5.51 13.82 -25.66
CA GLN A 20 -5.48 15.02 -26.51
C GLN A 20 -5.72 16.32 -25.73
N MET A 21 -5.90 16.24 -24.42
CA MET A 21 -6.07 17.43 -23.58
C MET A 21 -4.75 18.16 -23.39
N LYS A 22 -4.78 19.48 -23.42
CA LYS A 22 -3.64 20.34 -23.11
C LYS A 22 -3.68 20.76 -21.66
N GLU A 23 -2.50 21.06 -21.12
CA GLU A 23 -2.34 21.53 -19.72
C GLU A 23 -2.96 20.59 -18.69
N LEU A 24 -2.96 19.28 -19.03
CA LEU A 24 -3.56 18.27 -18.16
C LEU A 24 -2.68 18.04 -16.91
N VAL A 25 -3.31 18.07 -15.75
CA VAL A 25 -2.70 17.56 -14.52
C VAL A 25 -3.34 16.23 -14.20
N PHE A 26 -2.58 15.15 -14.36
CA PHE A 26 -3.03 13.79 -14.04
C PHE A 26 -2.55 13.42 -12.65
N PHE A 27 -3.50 13.09 -11.80
CA PHE A 27 -3.23 12.65 -10.44
C PHE A 27 -3.69 11.20 -10.25
N SER A 28 -2.77 10.33 -9.85
CA SER A 28 -3.01 8.92 -9.58
C SER A 28 -3.04 8.64 -8.07
N MET A 29 -4.02 7.88 -7.65
CA MET A 29 -4.09 7.23 -6.35
C MET A 29 -4.79 5.89 -6.54
N GLU A 30 -4.08 4.78 -6.29
CA GLU A 30 -4.62 3.41 -6.49
C GLU A 30 -5.15 3.17 -7.92
N PHE A 31 -4.51 3.77 -8.92
CA PHE A 31 -4.89 3.58 -10.32
C PHE A 31 -4.34 2.25 -10.85
N ASP A 32 -5.21 1.42 -11.41
CA ASP A 32 -4.93 0.02 -11.75
C ASP A 32 -4.24 -0.21 -13.11
N GLN A 33 -3.94 0.89 -13.84
CA GLN A 33 -3.32 0.81 -15.15
C GLN A 33 -1.96 1.51 -15.17
N ILE A 34 -1.00 0.92 -15.88
CA ILE A 34 0.29 1.57 -16.12
C ILE A 34 0.08 2.69 -17.13
N LEU A 35 0.33 3.91 -16.69
CA LEU A 35 0.31 5.08 -17.56
C LEU A 35 1.49 5.08 -18.52
N LYS A 36 1.25 5.58 -19.72
CA LYS A 36 2.26 5.82 -20.74
C LYS A 36 2.31 7.31 -21.02
N PRO A 37 3.15 8.10 -20.30
CA PRO A 37 3.21 9.55 -20.41
C PRO A 37 3.39 10.04 -21.84
N GLU A 38 4.13 9.29 -22.66
CA GLU A 38 4.39 9.60 -24.06
C GLU A 38 3.16 9.61 -24.98
N ARG A 39 2.02 9.14 -24.50
CA ARG A 39 0.74 9.18 -25.24
C ARG A 39 -0.03 10.49 -25.07
N PHE A 40 0.35 11.31 -24.12
CA PHE A 40 -0.32 12.57 -23.81
C PHE A 40 0.40 13.73 -24.50
N ILE A 41 -0.35 14.67 -25.04
CA ILE A 41 0.21 15.81 -25.76
C ILE A 41 0.89 16.79 -24.79
N ASP A 42 0.24 17.08 -23.69
CA ASP A 42 0.70 18.08 -22.71
C ASP A 42 0.10 17.76 -21.35
N ALA A 43 0.88 17.08 -20.52
CA ALA A 43 0.42 16.64 -19.21
C ALA A 43 1.54 16.57 -18.17
N ARG A 44 1.19 16.85 -16.94
CA ARG A 44 2.00 16.56 -15.74
C ARG A 44 1.37 15.41 -15.00
N PHE A 45 2.20 14.51 -14.47
CA PHE A 45 1.74 13.27 -13.88
C PHE A 45 2.26 13.14 -12.47
N TYR A 46 1.36 12.91 -11.54
CA TYR A 46 1.65 12.72 -10.13
C TYR A 46 0.98 11.46 -9.60
N ASN A 47 1.61 10.83 -8.62
CA ASN A 47 1.06 9.67 -7.93
C ASN A 47 1.23 9.79 -6.42
N ILE A 48 0.23 9.34 -5.69
CA ILE A 48 0.38 9.00 -4.27
C ILE A 48 0.65 7.51 -4.18
N HIS A 49 1.84 7.17 -3.70
CA HIS A 49 2.25 5.80 -3.45
C HIS A 49 2.27 5.52 -1.95
N PHE A 50 1.74 4.37 -1.54
CA PHE A 50 1.53 4.02 -0.13
C PHE A 50 2.77 3.37 0.49
N SER A 51 3.92 4.01 0.33
CA SER A 51 5.16 3.67 1.01
C SER A 51 6.06 4.89 1.15
N LEU A 52 7.12 4.77 1.95
CA LEU A 52 8.23 5.72 1.96
C LEU A 52 9.21 5.34 0.85
N LEU A 53 9.00 5.86 -0.37
CA LEU A 53 9.92 5.65 -1.47
C LEU A 53 11.35 6.11 -1.09
N PRO A 54 12.40 5.40 -1.55
CA PRO A 54 12.42 4.39 -2.59
C PRO A 54 12.11 2.95 -2.13
N LYS A 55 11.75 2.72 -0.86
CA LYS A 55 11.34 1.39 -0.37
C LYS A 55 9.92 1.05 -0.84
N TYR A 56 9.68 -0.24 -1.05
CA TYR A 56 8.35 -0.80 -1.37
C TYR A 56 7.70 -0.18 -2.62
N ARG A 57 8.46 -0.02 -3.71
CA ARG A 57 7.89 0.26 -5.02
C ARG A 57 7.01 -0.91 -5.47
N GLY A 58 5.98 -0.64 -6.26
CA GLY A 58 5.07 -1.65 -6.82
C GLY A 58 3.88 -1.95 -5.92
N MET A 59 3.63 -3.23 -5.64
CA MET A 59 2.36 -3.68 -5.07
C MET A 59 2.44 -4.03 -3.57
N TYR A 60 1.27 -4.17 -2.94
CA TYR A 60 1.08 -4.70 -1.57
C TYR A 60 1.73 -3.87 -0.46
N THR A 61 1.76 -2.58 -0.65
CA THR A 61 2.46 -1.62 0.22
C THR A 61 1.86 -1.46 1.61
N SER A 62 0.62 -1.87 1.82
CA SER A 62 0.01 -1.95 3.16
C SER A 62 0.29 -3.29 3.87
N ALA A 63 0.58 -4.36 3.12
CA ALA A 63 0.83 -5.68 3.69
C ALA A 63 2.31 -5.96 3.94
N LEU A 64 3.18 -5.66 2.96
CA LEU A 64 4.59 -6.02 3.00
C LEU A 64 5.38 -5.38 4.15
N PRO A 65 5.22 -4.09 4.50
CA PRO A 65 5.91 -3.52 5.66
C PRO A 65 5.58 -4.25 6.95
N ILE A 66 4.31 -4.60 7.17
CA ILE A 66 3.87 -5.38 8.34
C ILE A 66 4.47 -6.79 8.29
N LEU A 67 4.41 -7.45 7.14
CA LEU A 67 4.97 -8.81 6.96
C LEU A 67 6.47 -8.86 7.30
N TYR A 68 7.22 -7.83 6.91
CA TYR A 68 8.66 -7.73 7.19
C TYR A 68 8.98 -7.12 8.56
N GLY A 69 7.97 -6.72 9.33
CA GLY A 69 8.14 -6.21 10.69
C GLY A 69 8.71 -4.80 10.76
N GLU A 70 8.48 -4.00 9.72
CA GLU A 70 8.82 -2.58 9.75
C GLU A 70 8.03 -1.88 10.87
N LYS A 71 8.63 -0.88 11.47
CA LYS A 71 8.00 -0.05 12.50
C LYS A 71 7.35 1.20 11.92
N GLN A 72 7.71 1.52 10.69
CA GLN A 72 7.23 2.68 9.96
C GLN A 72 6.93 2.31 8.51
N SER A 73 5.93 2.96 7.97
CA SER A 73 5.65 3.07 6.55
C SER A 73 5.30 4.53 6.25
N GLY A 74 4.58 4.79 5.20
CA GLY A 74 4.13 6.14 4.90
C GLY A 74 3.51 6.26 3.52
N VAL A 75 3.36 7.50 3.10
CA VAL A 75 2.90 7.85 1.77
C VAL A 75 3.88 8.80 1.09
N THR A 76 4.03 8.63 -0.21
CA THR A 76 4.89 9.47 -1.04
C THR A 76 4.08 10.08 -2.17
N LEU A 77 4.10 11.41 -2.26
CA LEU A 77 3.71 12.14 -3.46
C LEU A 77 4.95 12.26 -4.35
N HIS A 78 4.87 11.73 -5.57
CA HIS A 78 5.97 11.73 -6.53
C HIS A 78 5.49 11.99 -7.95
N ARG A 79 6.40 12.36 -8.85
CA ARG A 79 6.16 12.42 -10.28
C ARG A 79 6.07 11.01 -10.87
N ILE A 80 5.22 10.81 -11.86
CA ILE A 80 5.22 9.56 -12.64
C ILE A 80 6.23 9.72 -13.78
N ASP A 81 7.14 8.76 -13.89
CA ASP A 81 8.07 8.60 -14.99
C ASP A 81 7.81 7.31 -15.79
N ARG A 82 8.78 6.80 -16.53
CA ARG A 82 8.65 5.54 -17.29
C ARG A 82 8.77 4.28 -16.47
N GLY A 83 9.28 4.39 -15.23
CA GLY A 83 9.43 3.26 -14.31
C GLY A 83 8.19 3.06 -13.45
N ILE A 84 8.24 2.03 -12.60
CA ILE A 84 7.19 1.80 -11.60
C ILE A 84 7.65 2.45 -10.30
N ASP A 85 6.96 3.51 -9.90
CA ASP A 85 7.21 4.29 -8.68
C ASP A 85 8.65 4.79 -8.55
N THR A 86 9.28 5.17 -9.69
CA THR A 86 10.69 5.60 -9.74
C THR A 86 10.87 7.11 -9.89
N GLY A 87 9.82 7.85 -10.16
CA GLY A 87 9.88 9.29 -10.38
C GLY A 87 10.24 10.08 -9.12
N ASP A 88 10.66 11.32 -9.33
CA ASP A 88 11.16 12.22 -8.28
C ASP A 88 10.14 12.44 -7.16
N ILE A 89 10.61 12.42 -5.92
CA ILE A 89 9.80 12.64 -4.72
C ILE A 89 9.53 14.12 -4.51
N ILE A 90 8.26 14.47 -4.35
CA ILE A 90 7.81 15.83 -4.03
C ILE A 90 7.66 15.98 -2.51
N ALA A 91 6.97 15.03 -1.87
CA ALA A 91 6.75 15.05 -0.43
C ALA A 91 6.44 13.65 0.12
N GLN A 92 6.66 13.49 1.42
CA GLN A 92 6.37 12.23 2.13
C GLN A 92 5.74 12.53 3.49
N LYS A 93 4.87 11.62 3.94
CA LYS A 93 4.39 11.58 5.33
C LYS A 93 4.65 10.20 5.90
N VAL A 94 5.27 10.18 7.08
CA VAL A 94 5.56 8.93 7.82
C VAL A 94 4.28 8.46 8.54
N ILE A 95 4.12 7.15 8.60
CA ILE A 95 3.08 6.45 9.37
C ILE A 95 3.78 5.46 10.29
N GLU A 96 3.54 5.56 11.58
CA GLU A 96 4.01 4.56 12.55
C GLU A 96 3.12 3.32 12.47
N ILE A 97 3.73 2.14 12.44
CA ILE A 97 3.01 0.86 12.42
C ILE A 97 2.93 0.34 13.85
N GLY A 98 1.74 0.34 14.42
CA GLY A 98 1.47 -0.22 15.73
C GLY A 98 1.64 -1.74 15.79
N GLU A 99 1.80 -2.28 17.00
CA GLU A 99 2.04 -3.72 17.21
C GLU A 99 0.84 -4.60 16.85
N GLU A 100 -0.36 -4.03 16.82
CA GLU A 100 -1.59 -4.73 16.48
C GLU A 100 -2.17 -4.31 15.13
N ASP A 101 -1.59 -3.30 14.46
CA ASP A 101 -2.10 -2.83 13.18
C ASP A 101 -2.08 -3.94 12.11
N THR A 102 -3.15 -4.03 11.38
CA THR A 102 -3.32 -4.92 10.22
C THR A 102 -2.99 -4.18 8.91
N SER A 103 -2.95 -4.91 7.81
CA SER A 103 -2.83 -4.30 6.49
C SER A 103 -3.98 -3.34 6.18
N ARG A 104 -5.17 -3.59 6.74
CA ARG A 104 -6.31 -2.70 6.63
C ARG A 104 -6.06 -1.37 7.34
N ASP A 105 -5.57 -1.43 8.57
CA ASP A 105 -5.32 -0.22 9.37
C ASP A 105 -4.27 0.66 8.69
N LEU A 106 -3.16 0.08 8.26
CA LEU A 106 -2.13 0.79 7.52
C LEU A 106 -2.66 1.36 6.19
N TYR A 107 -3.53 0.63 5.47
CA TYR A 107 -4.14 1.11 4.24
C TYR A 107 -5.01 2.34 4.48
N LEU A 108 -5.83 2.35 5.54
CA LEU A 108 -6.69 3.48 5.88
C LEU A 108 -5.86 4.72 6.28
N GLU A 109 -4.80 4.53 7.05
CA GLU A 109 -3.84 5.59 7.36
C GLU A 109 -3.18 6.16 6.10
N CYS A 110 -2.81 5.29 5.15
CA CYS A 110 -2.27 5.73 3.87
C CYS A 110 -3.26 6.58 3.07
N ILE A 111 -4.54 6.20 3.05
CA ILE A 111 -5.60 7.00 2.41
C ILE A 111 -5.69 8.39 3.06
N GLU A 112 -5.72 8.45 4.40
CA GLU A 112 -5.80 9.71 5.12
C GLU A 112 -4.59 10.60 4.84
N LYS A 113 -3.38 10.10 5.06
CA LYS A 113 -2.13 10.86 4.85
C LYS A 113 -1.92 11.23 3.40
N GLY A 114 -2.27 10.33 2.46
CA GLY A 114 -2.24 10.62 1.02
C GLY A 114 -3.19 11.76 0.65
N THR A 115 -4.41 11.74 1.15
CA THR A 115 -5.38 12.83 0.95
C THR A 115 -4.86 14.16 1.48
N GLN A 116 -4.25 14.15 2.67
CA GLN A 116 -3.61 15.35 3.24
C GLN A 116 -2.52 15.90 2.32
N LEU A 117 -1.63 15.04 1.78
CA LEU A 117 -0.59 15.47 0.83
C LEU A 117 -1.18 16.10 -0.42
N VAL A 118 -2.25 15.51 -0.99
CA VAL A 118 -2.93 16.08 -2.15
C VAL A 118 -3.43 17.49 -1.86
N ILE A 119 -4.12 17.67 -0.72
CA ILE A 119 -4.68 18.97 -0.34
C ILE A 119 -3.57 19.99 -0.13
N GLU A 120 -2.50 19.63 0.58
CA GLU A 120 -1.37 20.52 0.89
C GLU A 120 -0.61 20.98 -0.37
N TYR A 121 -0.48 20.11 -1.38
CA TYR A 121 0.33 20.37 -2.55
C TYR A 121 -0.48 20.75 -3.80
N MET A 122 -1.82 20.71 -3.75
CA MET A 122 -2.68 20.93 -4.91
C MET A 122 -2.32 22.19 -5.70
N ASP A 123 -2.16 23.32 -5.03
CA ASP A 123 -1.89 24.61 -5.70
C ASP A 123 -0.56 24.62 -6.46
N VAL A 124 0.51 24.05 -5.87
CA VAL A 124 1.82 24.01 -6.52
C VAL A 124 1.85 22.98 -7.65
N LEU A 125 1.12 21.84 -7.51
CA LEU A 125 0.97 20.85 -8.57
C LEU A 125 0.19 21.40 -9.76
N LEU A 126 -0.90 22.14 -9.53
CA LEU A 126 -1.68 22.79 -10.59
C LEU A 126 -0.87 23.85 -11.33
N LYS A 127 0.01 24.58 -10.64
CA LYS A 127 0.91 25.59 -11.24
C LYS A 127 2.16 24.95 -11.86
N GLY A 128 2.52 23.73 -11.52
CA GLY A 128 3.78 23.08 -11.95
C GLY A 128 5.02 23.75 -11.36
N THR A 129 4.92 24.21 -10.12
CA THR A 129 6.00 24.94 -9.41
C THR A 129 6.56 24.14 -8.24
N GLU A 130 6.17 22.87 -8.12
CA GLU A 130 6.65 21.98 -7.08
C GLU A 130 8.14 21.67 -7.22
N SER A 131 8.84 21.65 -6.10
CA SER A 131 10.19 21.07 -6.01
C SER A 131 10.10 19.55 -5.88
N ALA A 132 11.00 18.83 -6.52
CA ALA A 132 11.09 17.39 -6.40
C ALA A 132 12.56 16.95 -6.35
N ILE A 133 12.86 15.87 -5.66
CA ILE A 133 14.20 15.31 -5.52
C ILE A 133 14.26 13.91 -6.13
N PRO A 134 15.31 13.56 -6.89
CA PRO A 134 15.49 12.21 -7.41
C PRO A 134 15.52 11.18 -6.29
N GLN A 135 14.95 10.00 -6.57
CA GLN A 135 15.02 8.90 -5.62
C GLN A 135 16.42 8.31 -5.56
N GLU A 136 16.92 8.07 -4.35
CA GLU A 136 18.15 7.34 -4.14
C GLU A 136 18.02 5.89 -4.61
N LYS A 137 19.11 5.34 -5.15
CA LYS A 137 19.15 3.92 -5.53
C LYS A 137 19.39 3.01 -4.33
N LEU A 138 20.11 3.52 -3.33
CA LEU A 138 20.39 2.79 -2.09
C LEU A 138 19.12 2.60 -1.29
N GLY A 139 18.86 1.37 -0.86
CA GLY A 139 17.65 1.01 -0.10
C GLY A 139 16.37 0.89 -0.93
N ALA A 140 16.44 1.10 -2.25
CA ALA A 140 15.29 0.90 -3.11
C ALA A 140 14.88 -0.58 -3.17
N THR A 141 13.58 -0.85 -3.01
CA THR A 141 13.01 -2.19 -3.16
C THR A 141 11.80 -2.15 -4.08
N TYR A 142 11.55 -3.27 -4.78
CA TYR A 142 10.41 -3.41 -5.69
C TYR A 142 9.70 -4.74 -5.46
N PHE A 143 8.39 -4.71 -5.41
CA PHE A 143 7.55 -5.89 -5.26
C PHE A 143 6.47 -5.94 -6.34
N GLY A 144 6.54 -6.97 -7.17
CA GLY A 144 5.55 -7.20 -8.22
C GLY A 144 4.37 -8.05 -7.73
N ARG A 145 3.47 -8.35 -8.66
CA ARG A 145 2.22 -9.08 -8.41
C ARG A 145 2.40 -10.44 -7.71
N ASN A 146 3.54 -11.09 -7.90
CA ASN A 146 3.81 -12.42 -7.33
C ASN A 146 4.44 -12.36 -5.93
N ALA A 147 4.60 -11.18 -5.33
CA ALA A 147 5.19 -11.04 -3.99
C ALA A 147 4.29 -11.62 -2.89
N ILE A 148 2.97 -11.61 -3.08
CA ILE A 148 2.00 -12.26 -2.21
C ILE A 148 1.02 -13.07 -3.08
N ASP A 149 0.82 -14.35 -2.72
CA ASP A 149 -0.21 -15.18 -3.34
C ASP A 149 -1.50 -15.09 -2.51
N TYR A 150 -2.38 -14.18 -2.89
CA TYR A 150 -3.68 -14.00 -2.23
C TYR A 150 -4.67 -15.15 -2.47
N SER A 151 -4.38 -16.08 -3.38
CA SER A 151 -5.20 -17.30 -3.54
C SER A 151 -4.93 -18.33 -2.45
N ASN A 152 -3.78 -18.22 -1.76
CA ASN A 152 -3.36 -19.16 -0.73
C ASN A 152 -2.69 -18.43 0.44
N LEU A 153 -3.50 -17.87 1.33
CA LEU A 153 -3.05 -17.15 2.53
C LEU A 153 -2.85 -18.07 3.74
N GLN A 154 -2.27 -19.26 3.52
CA GLN A 154 -1.90 -20.17 4.61
C GLN A 154 -0.72 -19.61 5.39
N ILE A 155 -0.85 -19.55 6.71
CA ILE A 155 0.21 -19.09 7.59
C ILE A 155 1.29 -20.17 7.73
N ASP A 156 2.55 -19.77 7.51
CA ASP A 156 3.70 -20.66 7.73
C ASP A 156 4.04 -20.74 9.23
N LEU A 157 3.51 -21.77 9.89
CA LEU A 157 3.69 -21.99 11.33
C LEU A 157 5.11 -22.45 11.73
N ARG A 158 6.02 -22.63 10.76
CA ARG A 158 7.45 -22.95 11.04
C ARG A 158 8.29 -21.72 11.36
N LYS A 159 7.71 -20.55 11.24
CA LYS A 159 8.34 -19.26 11.53
C LYS A 159 8.34 -18.97 13.04
N THR A 160 9.04 -17.93 13.44
CA THR A 160 8.97 -17.44 14.84
C THR A 160 7.59 -16.91 15.19
N ALA A 161 7.23 -16.90 16.46
CA ALA A 161 5.93 -16.35 16.91
C ALA A 161 5.69 -14.92 16.41
N TYR A 162 6.74 -14.08 16.40
CA TYR A 162 6.68 -12.73 15.87
C TYR A 162 6.38 -12.70 14.36
N GLN A 163 7.06 -13.54 13.58
CA GLN A 163 6.81 -13.65 12.14
C GLN A 163 5.43 -14.22 11.82
N ILE A 164 4.92 -15.15 12.62
CA ILE A 164 3.56 -15.68 12.49
C ILE A 164 2.54 -14.57 12.77
N LYS A 165 2.71 -13.82 13.87
CA LYS A 165 1.86 -12.68 14.17
C LYS A 165 1.86 -11.66 13.02
N ASN A 166 3.03 -11.36 12.47
CA ASN A 166 3.15 -10.42 11.35
C ASN A 166 2.47 -10.94 10.07
N GLN A 167 2.58 -12.24 9.75
CA GLN A 167 1.84 -12.82 8.63
C GLN A 167 0.33 -12.64 8.81
N ILE A 168 -0.19 -12.92 10.02
CA ILE A 168 -1.62 -12.78 10.31
C ILE A 168 -2.05 -11.33 10.12
N ARG A 169 -1.35 -10.37 10.72
CA ARG A 169 -1.65 -8.93 10.57
C ARG A 169 -1.55 -8.45 9.12
N ALA A 170 -0.50 -8.88 8.41
CA ALA A 170 -0.26 -8.48 7.02
C ALA A 170 -1.32 -8.98 6.05
N PHE A 171 -1.92 -10.13 6.32
CA PHE A 171 -2.92 -10.75 5.45
C PHE A 171 -4.36 -10.54 5.92
N CYS A 172 -4.56 -9.90 7.08
CA CYS A 172 -5.88 -9.57 7.60
C CYS A 172 -6.40 -8.27 6.96
N PHE A 173 -7.43 -8.41 6.13
CA PHE A 173 -8.19 -7.31 5.53
C PHE A 173 -9.66 -7.73 5.45
N PRO A 174 -10.43 -7.53 6.51
CA PRO A 174 -11.78 -8.12 6.68
C PRO A 174 -12.73 -7.95 5.50
N GLU A 175 -12.66 -6.83 4.77
CA GLU A 175 -13.52 -6.58 3.60
C GLU A 175 -13.17 -7.44 2.38
N TYR A 176 -11.99 -8.09 2.37
CA TYR A 176 -11.49 -8.87 1.23
C TYR A 176 -11.06 -10.28 1.61
N GLN A 177 -10.29 -10.46 2.69
CA GLN A 177 -9.73 -11.76 3.06
C GLN A 177 -9.25 -11.84 4.51
N TYR A 178 -9.14 -13.07 4.98
CA TYR A 178 -8.43 -13.46 6.19
C TYR A 178 -7.31 -14.46 5.89
N PRO A 179 -6.20 -14.43 6.64
CA PRO A 179 -5.22 -15.51 6.62
C PRO A 179 -5.81 -16.80 7.21
N LYS A 180 -5.22 -17.94 6.84
CA LYS A 180 -5.74 -19.25 7.25
C LYS A 180 -4.72 -20.06 8.04
N VAL A 181 -5.21 -20.71 9.11
CA VAL A 181 -4.46 -21.72 9.85
C VAL A 181 -5.31 -22.99 9.89
N PHE A 182 -4.78 -24.11 9.40
CA PHE A 182 -5.53 -25.36 9.26
C PHE A 182 -6.87 -25.21 8.53
N GLY A 183 -6.93 -24.35 7.54
CA GLY A 183 -8.14 -24.08 6.76
C GLY A 183 -9.17 -23.19 7.44
N LYS A 184 -8.97 -22.77 8.68
CA LYS A 184 -9.82 -21.80 9.40
C LYS A 184 -9.30 -20.39 9.21
N ASP A 185 -10.20 -19.43 9.04
CA ASP A 185 -9.87 -18.01 9.00
C ASP A 185 -9.40 -17.52 10.37
N ILE A 186 -8.32 -16.74 10.39
CA ILE A 186 -7.72 -16.21 11.62
C ILE A 186 -7.67 -14.68 11.51
N GLU A 187 -8.26 -14.04 12.48
CA GLU A 187 -8.27 -12.57 12.54
C GLU A 187 -7.09 -12.02 13.34
N LYS A 188 -6.74 -12.68 14.44
CA LYS A 188 -5.76 -12.17 15.40
C LYS A 188 -4.91 -13.29 16.00
N ALA A 189 -3.66 -12.95 16.33
CA ALA A 189 -2.78 -13.78 17.12
C ALA A 189 -2.13 -13.00 18.25
N VAL A 190 -2.03 -13.62 19.40
CA VAL A 190 -1.35 -13.08 20.59
C VAL A 190 -0.13 -13.93 20.90
N ILE A 191 1.01 -13.27 21.09
CA ILE A 191 2.24 -13.94 21.52
C ILE A 191 2.18 -14.08 23.05
N THR A 192 2.25 -15.31 23.53
CA THR A 192 2.31 -15.59 24.98
C THR A 192 3.74 -15.87 25.42
N ASN A 193 4.00 -15.77 26.72
CA ASN A 193 5.28 -16.16 27.33
C ASN A 193 5.36 -17.67 27.59
N ASN A 194 4.33 -18.44 27.25
CA ASN A 194 4.29 -19.88 27.46
C ASN A 194 5.29 -20.56 26.53
N LYS A 195 6.13 -21.42 27.09
CA LYS A 195 7.09 -22.23 26.36
C LYS A 195 6.52 -23.62 26.11
N SER A 196 6.76 -24.18 24.92
CA SER A 196 6.40 -25.55 24.58
C SER A 196 7.62 -26.30 24.06
N LEU A 197 7.72 -27.56 24.38
CA LEU A 197 8.69 -28.49 23.78
C LEU A 197 8.18 -29.14 22.50
N LYS A 198 6.95 -28.86 22.10
CA LYS A 198 6.37 -29.41 20.86
C LYS A 198 6.90 -28.64 19.65
N ALA A 199 6.96 -29.32 18.52
CA ALA A 199 7.38 -28.73 17.26
C ALA A 199 6.45 -27.55 16.87
N PRO A 200 6.98 -26.52 16.15
CA PRO A 200 6.17 -25.42 15.64
C PRO A 200 4.93 -25.90 14.87
N GLY A 201 3.82 -25.19 15.03
CA GLY A 201 2.56 -25.54 14.38
C GLY A 201 1.75 -26.66 15.05
N LYS A 202 2.20 -27.18 16.16
CA LYS A 202 1.40 -28.15 16.94
C LYS A 202 0.43 -27.43 17.87
N VAL A 203 -0.85 -27.76 17.76
CA VAL A 203 -1.87 -27.33 18.73
C VAL A 203 -1.55 -27.96 20.09
N ILE A 204 -1.50 -27.14 21.12
CA ILE A 204 -1.22 -27.56 22.50
C ILE A 204 -2.52 -27.69 23.27
N MET A 205 -3.42 -26.74 23.08
CA MET A 205 -4.70 -26.64 23.75
C MET A 205 -5.69 -25.91 22.83
N GLU A 206 -6.93 -26.34 22.84
CA GLU A 206 -8.05 -25.62 22.24
C GLU A 206 -9.01 -25.23 23.38
N GLU A 207 -9.32 -23.96 23.48
CA GLU A 207 -10.38 -23.44 24.34
C GLU A 207 -11.56 -23.02 23.45
N ASN A 208 -12.75 -23.51 23.77
CA ASN A 208 -13.95 -23.04 23.10
C ASN A 208 -14.45 -21.83 23.89
N ASP A 209 -14.19 -20.63 23.38
CA ASP A 209 -14.90 -19.43 23.81
C ASP A 209 -16.34 -19.50 23.29
N TYR A 210 -17.30 -19.51 24.21
CA TYR A 210 -18.74 -19.46 23.96
C TYR A 210 -19.21 -18.01 23.82
#